data_80888c86c62ef596bf829ee868d7c072
#
_entry.id   80888c86c62ef596bf829ee868d7c072
#
_cell.length_a   1.000
_cell.length_b   1.000
_cell.length_c   1.000
_cell.angle_alpha   90.00
_cell.angle_beta   90.00
_cell.angle_gamma   90.00
#
_symmetry.space_group_name_H-M   'P 1'
#
loop_
_entity.id
_entity.type
_entity.pdbx_description
1 polymer ?
#
loop_
_entity_poly.entity_id
_entity_poly.type
_entity_poly.pdbx_seq_one_letter_code
_entity_poly.pdbx_strand_id
1 'polypeptide(L)'
;SMESTKQITKAMEMVAASKLRGAQDRAVSSRPYFETLYATMNDIADSTMDFVSPYLTKKEGKTLFIVIAGDRGLAGGYNSNVLKLAWSKMQACESAVLPIGKKALDFFRQHGAEILTDGYAVAGEVSVGDCFSAAKLLCRRFVSGEFTQVQLIYTHFASVLSQLPSELELLPVRISEQKDRTPKKFVLYESGPLAVFDAIVPEYLGGILYGALCESVASEQAARRMAMDSATKNAEDMIDDLSLKYNRARQGAITQEITEIVAGAESS
;
A
#
# COMPACT_ATOMS: atom_id res chain seq x y z
N SER A 1 -22.98 -21.35 8.58
CA SER A 1 -22.36 -22.69 8.53
C SER A 1 -21.00 -22.63 7.87
N MET A 2 -20.11 -23.61 8.11
CA MET A 2 -18.75 -23.62 7.52
C MET A 2 -18.77 -23.64 6.00
N GLU A 3 -19.74 -24.30 5.40
CA GLU A 3 -19.94 -24.31 3.93
C GLU A 3 -20.17 -22.89 3.36
N SER A 4 -20.98 -22.08 4.04
CA SER A 4 -21.18 -20.67 3.63
C SER A 4 -19.90 -19.85 3.77
N THR A 5 -19.11 -20.09 4.83
CA THR A 5 -17.81 -19.41 5.02
C THR A 5 -16.85 -19.75 3.88
N LYS A 6 -16.73 -21.03 3.51
CA LYS A 6 -15.93 -21.51 2.38
C LYS A 6 -16.32 -20.81 1.07
N GLN A 7 -17.63 -20.72 0.78
CA GLN A 7 -18.12 -20.05 -0.44
C GLN A 7 -17.78 -18.55 -0.45
N ILE A 8 -17.95 -17.86 0.69
CA ILE A 8 -17.63 -16.44 0.81
C ILE A 8 -16.13 -16.19 0.64
N THR A 9 -15.28 -16.96 1.31
CA THR A 9 -13.83 -16.79 1.22
C THR A 9 -13.32 -17.07 -0.20
N LYS A 10 -13.87 -18.08 -0.87
CA LYS A 10 -13.54 -18.39 -2.27
C LYS A 10 -13.96 -17.28 -3.22
N ALA A 11 -15.14 -16.69 -3.04
CA ALA A 11 -15.57 -15.55 -3.82
C ALA A 11 -14.66 -14.32 -3.60
N MET A 12 -14.28 -14.05 -2.33
CA MET A 12 -13.36 -12.95 -2.00
C MET A 12 -11.96 -13.15 -2.59
N GLU A 13 -11.46 -14.39 -2.63
CA GLU A 13 -10.19 -14.73 -3.30
C GLU A 13 -10.25 -14.38 -4.80
N MET A 14 -11.32 -14.75 -5.50
CA MET A 14 -11.48 -14.47 -6.93
C MET A 14 -11.57 -12.96 -7.20
N VAL A 15 -12.31 -12.21 -6.39
CA VAL A 15 -12.40 -10.76 -6.50
C VAL A 15 -11.04 -10.09 -6.25
N ALA A 16 -10.29 -10.56 -5.24
CA ALA A 16 -8.95 -10.07 -4.97
C ALA A 16 -7.98 -10.34 -6.13
N ALA A 17 -8.04 -11.52 -6.74
CA ALA A 17 -7.23 -11.87 -7.92
C ALA A 17 -7.50 -10.94 -9.12
N SER A 18 -8.77 -10.62 -9.38
CA SER A 18 -9.16 -9.69 -10.45
C SER A 18 -8.65 -8.26 -10.20
N LYS A 19 -8.82 -7.76 -8.96
CA LYS A 19 -8.34 -6.43 -8.56
C LYS A 19 -6.81 -6.31 -8.58
N LEU A 20 -6.10 -7.39 -8.20
CA LEU A 20 -4.65 -7.45 -8.26
C LEU A 20 -4.15 -7.20 -9.68
N ARG A 21 -4.72 -7.92 -10.67
CA ARG A 21 -4.33 -7.76 -12.08
C ARG A 21 -4.48 -6.32 -12.55
N GLY A 22 -5.64 -5.70 -12.30
CA GLY A 22 -5.88 -4.29 -12.68
C GLY A 22 -4.95 -3.29 -11.97
N ALA A 23 -4.51 -3.56 -10.73
CA ALA A 23 -3.54 -2.71 -10.05
C ALA A 23 -2.13 -2.87 -10.64
N GLN A 24 -1.72 -4.09 -10.96
CA GLN A 24 -0.45 -4.36 -11.64
C GLN A 24 -0.37 -3.69 -13.01
N ASP A 25 -1.41 -3.80 -13.83
CA ASP A 25 -1.47 -3.17 -15.15
C ASP A 25 -1.30 -1.64 -15.06
N ARG A 26 -1.96 -1.00 -14.07
CA ARG A 26 -1.80 0.44 -13.82
C ARG A 26 -0.39 0.82 -13.37
N ALA A 27 0.22 0.05 -12.48
CA ALA A 27 1.58 0.30 -12.01
C ALA A 27 2.60 0.22 -13.16
N VAL A 28 2.47 -0.79 -14.02
CA VAL A 28 3.35 -0.96 -15.19
C VAL A 28 3.16 0.16 -16.21
N SER A 29 1.90 0.53 -16.52
CA SER A 29 1.62 1.55 -17.54
C SER A 29 2.03 2.97 -17.13
N SER A 30 2.09 3.26 -15.84
CA SER A 30 2.47 4.57 -15.33
C SER A 30 3.99 4.78 -15.22
N ARG A 31 4.77 3.70 -15.11
CA ARG A 31 6.22 3.74 -14.87
C ARG A 31 7.03 4.58 -15.89
N PRO A 32 6.84 4.45 -17.21
CA PRO A 32 7.61 5.21 -18.19
C PRO A 32 7.50 6.74 -18.03
N TYR A 33 6.35 7.22 -17.58
CA TYR A 33 6.12 8.64 -17.31
C TYR A 33 7.07 9.18 -16.23
N PHE A 34 7.19 8.47 -15.11
CA PHE A 34 8.03 8.91 -13.98
C PHE A 34 9.51 8.77 -14.28
N GLU A 35 9.90 7.71 -14.97
CA GLU A 35 11.28 7.50 -15.39
C GLU A 35 11.75 8.63 -16.32
N THR A 36 10.87 9.08 -17.23
CA THR A 36 11.16 10.22 -18.12
C THR A 36 11.30 11.53 -17.33
N LEU A 37 10.40 11.81 -16.38
CA LEU A 37 10.50 13.02 -15.56
C LEU A 37 11.77 13.01 -14.70
N TYR A 38 12.09 11.87 -14.09
CA TYR A 38 13.31 11.73 -13.28
C TYR A 38 14.58 11.92 -14.12
N ALA A 39 14.64 11.32 -15.30
CA ALA A 39 15.76 11.50 -16.22
C ALA A 39 15.92 12.99 -16.63
N THR A 40 14.80 13.67 -16.93
CA THR A 40 14.81 15.10 -17.27
C THR A 40 15.31 15.95 -16.10
N MET A 41 14.89 15.66 -14.86
CA MET A 41 15.37 16.39 -13.68
C MET A 41 16.87 16.23 -13.46
N ASN A 42 17.40 15.00 -13.62
CA ASN A 42 18.84 14.74 -13.53
C ASN A 42 19.60 15.49 -14.66
N ASP A 43 19.09 15.49 -15.88
CA ASP A 43 19.71 16.19 -17.01
C ASP A 43 19.79 17.71 -16.79
N ILE A 44 18.74 18.32 -16.22
CA ILE A 44 18.72 19.74 -15.85
C ILE A 44 19.76 20.02 -14.78
N ALA A 45 19.81 19.23 -13.73
CA ALA A 45 20.73 19.42 -12.61
C ALA A 45 22.21 19.25 -13.04
N ASP A 46 22.48 18.25 -13.88
CA ASP A 46 23.83 17.98 -14.40
C ASP A 46 24.34 19.04 -15.40
N SER A 47 23.43 19.67 -16.14
CA SER A 47 23.78 20.65 -17.19
C SER A 47 23.99 22.06 -16.68
N THR A 48 23.61 22.33 -15.42
CA THR A 48 23.63 23.68 -14.84
C THR A 48 24.69 23.78 -13.75
N MET A 49 25.69 24.67 -13.90
CA MET A 49 26.65 24.99 -12.86
C MET A 49 25.95 25.75 -11.73
N ASP A 50 26.29 25.41 -10.47
CA ASP A 50 25.71 26.03 -9.26
C ASP A 50 24.18 25.94 -9.19
N PHE A 51 23.63 24.77 -9.60
CA PHE A 51 22.21 24.51 -9.57
C PHE A 51 21.69 24.43 -8.12
N VAL A 52 20.88 25.39 -7.71
CA VAL A 52 20.27 25.44 -6.37
C VAL A 52 18.76 25.52 -6.49
N SER A 53 18.08 24.49 -6.04
CA SER A 53 16.61 24.47 -5.92
C SER A 53 16.20 24.26 -4.45
N PRO A 54 15.12 24.89 -3.97
CA PRO A 54 14.60 24.64 -2.64
C PRO A 54 14.24 23.17 -2.39
N TYR A 55 13.95 22.42 -3.45
CA TYR A 55 13.61 20.99 -3.38
C TYR A 55 14.81 20.06 -3.17
N LEU A 56 16.03 20.56 -3.26
CA LEU A 56 17.27 19.77 -3.08
C LEU A 56 17.91 19.96 -1.70
N THR A 57 17.53 21.03 -1.00
CA THR A 57 18.20 21.42 0.22
C THR A 57 17.68 20.65 1.42
N LYS A 58 18.53 19.84 2.04
CA LYS A 58 18.21 19.17 3.30
C LYS A 58 18.27 20.19 4.45
N LYS A 59 17.21 20.22 5.26
CA LYS A 59 17.11 21.04 6.46
C LYS A 59 16.77 20.15 7.65
N GLU A 60 17.07 20.61 8.85
CA GLU A 60 16.58 19.97 10.07
C GLU A 60 15.22 20.55 10.47
N GLY A 61 14.31 19.69 10.93
CA GLY A 61 12.99 20.11 11.37
C GLY A 61 11.94 19.00 11.23
N LYS A 62 10.70 19.39 11.16
CA LYS A 62 9.53 18.50 11.15
C LYS A 62 9.43 17.67 9.87
N THR A 63 9.21 16.37 10.03
CA THR A 63 9.05 15.43 8.93
C THR A 63 7.57 15.15 8.66
N LEU A 64 7.15 15.18 7.40
CA LEU A 64 5.82 14.73 7.00
C LEU A 64 5.91 13.29 6.46
N PHE A 65 5.12 12.40 7.05
CA PHE A 65 4.98 11.03 6.56
C PHE A 65 3.68 10.88 5.75
N ILE A 66 3.79 10.38 4.53
CA ILE A 66 2.64 9.93 3.76
C ILE A 66 2.56 8.43 3.96
N VAL A 67 1.44 7.93 4.45
CA VAL A 67 1.30 6.51 4.80
C VAL A 67 0.12 5.91 4.05
N ILE A 68 0.42 4.94 3.18
CA ILE A 68 -0.59 4.24 2.38
C ILE A 68 -0.93 2.91 3.04
N ALA A 69 -2.20 2.76 3.45
CA ALA A 69 -2.77 1.51 3.92
C ALA A 69 -4.12 1.23 3.24
N GLY A 70 -4.70 0.08 3.51
CA GLY A 70 -5.98 -0.30 2.92
C GLY A 70 -7.19 0.32 3.62
N ASP A 71 -8.34 0.19 2.96
CA ASP A 71 -9.63 0.62 3.52
C ASP A 71 -10.29 -0.46 4.37
N ARG A 72 -9.96 -1.74 4.09
CA ARG A 72 -10.61 -2.91 4.69
C ARG A 72 -9.58 -3.86 5.32
N GLY A 73 -10.06 -4.72 6.21
CA GLY A 73 -9.29 -5.83 6.76
C GLY A 73 -9.26 -7.07 5.86
N LEU A 74 -8.96 -8.22 6.47
CA LEU A 74 -8.89 -9.53 5.84
C LEU A 74 -7.82 -9.64 4.73
N ALA A 75 -6.74 -8.87 4.88
CA ALA A 75 -5.58 -8.85 3.99
C ALA A 75 -4.30 -9.31 4.74
N GLY A 76 -4.42 -10.32 5.59
CA GLY A 76 -3.30 -10.82 6.39
C GLY A 76 -2.63 -9.71 7.21
N GLY A 77 -1.29 -9.65 7.16
CA GLY A 77 -0.48 -8.65 7.85
C GLY A 77 -0.31 -7.31 7.12
N TYR A 78 -0.88 -7.13 5.94
CA TYR A 78 -0.64 -5.95 5.08
C TYR A 78 -0.76 -4.62 5.83
N ASN A 79 -1.93 -4.33 6.42
CA ASN A 79 -2.14 -3.07 7.14
C ASN A 79 -1.24 -2.95 8.38
N SER A 80 -1.14 -3.99 9.19
CA SER A 80 -0.38 -3.94 10.44
C SER A 80 1.11 -3.73 10.20
N ASN A 81 1.68 -4.29 9.15
CA ASN A 81 3.11 -4.18 8.87
C ASN A 81 3.50 -2.77 8.42
N VAL A 82 2.74 -2.17 7.48
CA VAL A 82 3.02 -0.81 7.01
C VAL A 82 2.78 0.23 8.11
N LEU A 83 1.74 0.07 8.92
CA LEU A 83 1.44 0.98 10.02
C LEU A 83 2.47 0.90 11.16
N LYS A 84 2.97 -0.29 11.48
CA LYS A 84 4.06 -0.47 12.45
C LYS A 84 5.35 0.20 11.97
N LEU A 85 5.71 0.04 10.70
CA LEU A 85 6.88 0.71 10.12
C LEU A 85 6.72 2.23 10.23
N ALA A 86 5.59 2.77 9.78
CA ALA A 86 5.32 4.20 9.83
C ALA A 86 5.39 4.74 11.27
N TRP A 87 4.75 4.08 12.21
CA TRP A 87 4.72 4.51 13.60
C TRP A 87 6.11 4.51 14.22
N SER A 88 6.91 3.47 13.99
CA SER A 88 8.29 3.41 14.51
C SER A 88 9.17 4.55 13.99
N LYS A 89 8.97 4.98 12.74
CA LYS A 89 9.69 6.11 12.14
C LYS A 89 9.23 7.45 12.70
N MET A 90 7.93 7.63 12.85
CA MET A 90 7.33 8.85 13.38
C MET A 90 7.73 9.13 14.82
N GLN A 91 7.90 8.09 15.65
CA GLN A 91 8.36 8.25 17.03
C GLN A 91 9.81 8.72 17.17
N ALA A 92 10.62 8.63 16.12
CA ALA A 92 12.02 9.02 16.13
C ALA A 92 12.25 10.51 15.87
N CYS A 93 11.23 11.27 15.45
CA CYS A 93 11.35 12.69 15.09
C CYS A 93 10.03 13.45 15.30
N GLU A 94 10.11 14.77 15.32
CA GLU A 94 8.91 15.60 15.22
C GLU A 94 8.25 15.39 13.87
N SER A 95 6.99 14.97 13.87
CA SER A 95 6.34 14.51 12.64
C SER A 95 4.86 14.83 12.57
N ALA A 96 4.37 14.92 11.33
CA ALA A 96 2.96 14.90 10.99
C ALA A 96 2.71 13.78 9.97
N VAL A 97 1.45 13.42 9.75
CA VAL A 97 1.08 12.37 8.81
C VAL A 97 -0.01 12.81 7.84
N LEU A 98 0.12 12.37 6.59
CA LEU A 98 -0.93 12.39 5.59
C LEU A 98 -1.34 10.92 5.35
N PRO A 99 -2.43 10.45 5.99
CA PRO A 99 -2.88 9.09 5.83
C PRO A 99 -3.66 8.92 4.52
N ILE A 100 -3.36 7.84 3.78
CA ILE A 100 -4.12 7.37 2.62
C ILE A 100 -4.72 6.02 2.99
N GLY A 101 -6.06 5.92 2.96
CA GLY A 101 -6.82 4.74 3.35
C GLY A 101 -7.36 4.79 4.79
N LYS A 102 -8.54 4.17 4.98
CA LYS A 102 -9.28 4.18 6.25
C LYS A 102 -8.46 3.61 7.41
N LYS A 103 -7.74 2.51 7.17
CA LYS A 103 -6.93 1.87 8.22
C LYS A 103 -5.77 2.75 8.68
N ALA A 104 -5.18 3.56 7.79
CA ALA A 104 -4.18 4.54 8.17
C ALA A 104 -4.81 5.67 8.99
N LEU A 105 -5.89 6.26 8.51
CA LEU A 105 -6.57 7.35 9.20
C LEU A 105 -7.02 6.95 10.62
N ASP A 106 -7.68 5.80 10.74
CA ASP A 106 -8.17 5.30 12.04
C ASP A 106 -7.02 5.05 13.01
N PHE A 107 -5.93 4.44 12.52
CA PHE A 107 -4.74 4.15 13.33
C PHE A 107 -4.10 5.43 13.87
N PHE A 108 -3.83 6.41 13.03
CA PHE A 108 -3.17 7.64 13.45
C PHE A 108 -4.05 8.53 14.32
N ARG A 109 -5.36 8.54 14.10
CA ARG A 109 -6.32 9.21 15.02
C ARG A 109 -6.29 8.59 16.41
N GLN A 110 -6.29 7.25 16.50
CA GLN A 110 -6.23 6.55 17.79
C GLN A 110 -4.93 6.79 18.55
N HIS A 111 -3.83 7.01 17.85
CA HIS A 111 -2.52 7.28 18.45
C HIS A 111 -2.24 8.78 18.68
N GLY A 112 -3.19 9.66 18.41
CA GLY A 112 -3.05 11.10 18.62
C GLY A 112 -2.00 11.76 17.73
N ALA A 113 -1.71 11.19 16.54
CA ALA A 113 -0.77 11.78 15.59
C ALA A 113 -1.33 13.05 14.97
N GLU A 114 -0.46 14.02 14.68
CA GLU A 114 -0.85 15.21 13.93
C GLU A 114 -1.15 14.86 12.48
N ILE A 115 -2.41 14.99 12.07
CA ILE A 115 -2.89 14.66 10.74
C ILE A 115 -2.96 15.94 9.91
N LEU A 116 -2.25 15.95 8.76
CA LEU A 116 -2.22 17.10 7.84
C LEU A 116 -3.60 17.31 7.18
N THR A 117 -4.23 16.25 6.72
CA THR A 117 -5.56 16.23 6.10
C THR A 117 -6.12 14.82 6.08
N ASP A 118 -7.44 14.69 6.12
CA ASP A 118 -8.17 13.43 5.94
C ASP A 118 -8.83 13.29 4.55
N GLY A 119 -8.49 14.19 3.63
CA GLY A 119 -9.05 14.22 2.26
C GLY A 119 -8.77 12.97 1.42
N TYR A 120 -7.83 12.12 1.83
CA TYR A 120 -7.45 10.87 1.14
C TYR A 120 -7.79 9.63 1.96
N ALA A 121 -8.82 9.73 2.80
CA ALA A 121 -9.20 8.69 3.75
C ALA A 121 -9.63 7.35 3.11
N VAL A 122 -9.98 7.32 1.81
CA VAL A 122 -10.39 6.10 1.10
C VAL A 122 -9.41 5.83 -0.02
N ALA A 123 -8.47 4.91 0.19
CA ALA A 123 -7.41 4.58 -0.78
C ALA A 123 -7.95 4.11 -2.13
N GLY A 124 -9.10 3.41 -2.13
CA GLY A 124 -9.75 2.93 -3.35
C GLY A 124 -10.37 4.02 -4.23
N GLU A 125 -10.57 5.23 -3.70
CA GLU A 125 -11.15 6.38 -4.40
C GLU A 125 -10.09 7.40 -4.84
N VAL A 126 -8.85 7.30 -4.35
CA VAL A 126 -7.76 8.20 -4.71
C VAL A 126 -7.40 8.02 -6.18
N SER A 127 -7.60 9.07 -6.95
CA SER A 127 -7.31 9.12 -8.38
C SER A 127 -5.88 9.62 -8.68
N VAL A 128 -5.46 9.52 -9.93
CA VAL A 128 -4.22 10.16 -10.41
C VAL A 128 -4.24 11.66 -10.12
N GLY A 129 -5.36 12.35 -10.36
CA GLY A 129 -5.52 13.78 -10.11
C GLY A 129 -5.35 14.16 -8.65
N ASP A 130 -5.82 13.29 -7.73
CA ASP A 130 -5.63 13.48 -6.30
C ASP A 130 -4.16 13.35 -5.89
N CYS A 131 -3.43 12.41 -6.48
CA CYS A 131 -1.98 12.28 -6.25
C CYS A 131 -1.21 13.53 -6.70
N PHE A 132 -1.55 14.11 -7.85
CA PHE A 132 -0.95 15.37 -8.30
C PHE A 132 -1.34 16.55 -7.41
N SER A 133 -2.58 16.60 -6.94
CA SER A 133 -3.06 17.63 -6.02
C SER A 133 -2.36 17.54 -4.67
N ALA A 134 -2.19 16.32 -4.14
CA ALA A 134 -1.41 16.05 -2.94
C ALA A 134 0.05 16.48 -3.13
N ALA A 135 0.70 16.10 -4.23
CA ALA A 135 2.08 16.50 -4.52
C ALA A 135 2.25 18.02 -4.55
N LYS A 136 1.34 18.75 -5.17
CA LYS A 136 1.35 20.25 -5.17
C LYS A 136 1.19 20.82 -3.77
N LEU A 137 0.35 20.22 -2.93
CA LEU A 137 0.21 20.59 -1.52
C LEU A 137 1.52 20.36 -0.76
N LEU A 138 2.13 19.20 -0.92
CA LEU A 138 3.40 18.82 -0.28
C LEU A 138 4.53 19.79 -0.66
N CYS A 139 4.69 20.06 -1.95
CA CYS A 139 5.68 21.00 -2.46
C CYS A 139 5.53 22.40 -1.86
N ARG A 140 4.32 22.92 -1.79
CA ARG A 140 4.04 24.23 -1.17
C ARG A 140 4.41 24.26 0.31
N ARG A 141 4.04 23.23 1.09
CA ARG A 141 4.34 23.11 2.51
C ARG A 141 5.83 22.92 2.78
N PHE A 142 6.52 22.20 1.91
CA PHE A 142 7.97 22.04 1.98
C PHE A 142 8.72 23.35 1.68
N VAL A 143 8.35 24.04 0.61
CA VAL A 143 8.98 25.34 0.26
C VAL A 143 8.72 26.41 1.31
N SER A 144 7.52 26.42 1.95
CA SER A 144 7.22 27.33 3.06
C SER A 144 8.01 27.04 4.34
N GLY A 145 8.71 25.88 4.41
CA GLY A 145 9.48 25.49 5.58
C GLY A 145 8.67 24.85 6.71
N GLU A 146 7.38 24.57 6.51
CA GLU A 146 6.55 23.86 7.48
C GLU A 146 7.04 22.44 7.72
N PHE A 147 7.49 21.78 6.66
CA PHE A 147 8.16 20.49 6.70
C PHE A 147 9.53 20.59 6.03
N THR A 148 10.50 19.92 6.60
CA THR A 148 11.87 19.89 6.07
C THR A 148 12.22 18.58 5.39
N GLN A 149 11.39 17.56 5.60
CA GLN A 149 11.45 16.26 4.94
C GLN A 149 10.04 15.76 4.65
N VAL A 150 9.88 15.04 3.54
CA VAL A 150 8.66 14.31 3.20
C VAL A 150 9.04 12.87 2.87
N GLN A 151 8.47 11.94 3.61
CA GLN A 151 8.72 10.52 3.47
C GLN A 151 7.44 9.78 3.14
N LEU A 152 7.52 8.83 2.23
CA LEU A 152 6.43 7.96 1.83
C LEU A 152 6.64 6.57 2.43
N ILE A 153 5.66 6.09 3.19
CA ILE A 153 5.61 4.72 3.71
C ILE A 153 4.48 3.99 2.98
N TYR A 154 4.85 2.93 2.28
CA TYR A 154 3.93 2.18 1.44
C TYR A 154 4.33 0.70 1.42
N THR A 155 3.59 -0.14 0.72
CA THR A 155 3.95 -1.54 0.56
C THR A 155 4.38 -1.80 -0.88
N HIS A 156 5.67 -2.07 -1.06
CA HIS A 156 6.24 -2.47 -2.35
C HIS A 156 5.75 -3.86 -2.75
N PHE A 157 5.29 -3.99 -3.98
CA PHE A 157 4.85 -5.25 -4.57
C PHE A 157 6.02 -5.98 -5.23
N ALA A 158 6.70 -6.86 -4.48
CA ALA A 158 7.76 -7.68 -5.03
C ALA A 158 7.21 -8.90 -5.80
N SER A 159 6.19 -9.56 -5.25
CA SER A 159 5.49 -10.68 -5.87
C SER A 159 4.16 -10.97 -5.14
N VAL A 160 3.37 -11.90 -5.68
CA VAL A 160 2.14 -12.37 -5.01
C VAL A 160 2.43 -12.96 -3.61
N LEU A 161 3.60 -13.55 -3.43
CA LEU A 161 4.01 -14.16 -2.16
C LEU A 161 4.75 -13.20 -1.22
N SER A 162 5.25 -12.07 -1.74
CA SER A 162 6.09 -11.15 -0.98
C SER A 162 5.67 -9.70 -1.20
N GLN A 163 5.16 -9.08 -0.13
CA GLN A 163 4.78 -7.68 -0.05
C GLN A 163 5.60 -7.04 1.07
N LEU A 164 6.43 -6.04 0.72
CA LEU A 164 7.42 -5.47 1.61
C LEU A 164 7.04 -4.04 2.01
N PRO A 165 6.76 -3.77 3.29
CA PRO A 165 6.66 -2.40 3.78
C PRO A 165 7.95 -1.65 3.50
N SER A 166 7.86 -0.52 2.83
CA SER A 166 9.00 0.22 2.30
C SER A 166 8.88 1.70 2.62
N GLU A 167 10.02 2.35 2.68
CA GLU A 167 10.18 3.78 2.90
C GLU A 167 10.85 4.41 1.69
N LEU A 168 10.35 5.55 1.25
CA LEU A 168 10.92 6.35 0.17
C LEU A 168 10.96 7.83 0.56
N GLU A 169 12.14 8.44 0.53
CA GLU A 169 12.28 9.88 0.71
C GLU A 169 11.82 10.60 -0.57
N LEU A 170 10.81 11.45 -0.44
CA LEU A 170 10.24 12.22 -1.53
C LEU A 170 10.87 13.62 -1.63
N LEU A 171 11.02 14.28 -0.48
CA LEU A 171 11.65 15.58 -0.37
C LEU A 171 12.61 15.61 0.84
N PRO A 172 13.80 16.19 0.68
CA PRO A 172 14.34 16.77 -0.55
C PRO A 172 14.53 15.71 -1.64
N VAL A 173 14.41 16.16 -2.92
CA VAL A 173 14.62 15.26 -4.06
C VAL A 173 16.08 14.84 -4.11
N ARG A 174 16.33 13.56 -4.30
CA ARG A 174 17.69 13.03 -4.53
C ARG A 174 17.94 12.96 -6.03
N ILE A 175 18.91 13.73 -6.48
CA ILE A 175 19.44 13.65 -7.84
C ILE A 175 20.61 12.68 -7.84
N SER A 176 20.76 11.90 -8.91
CA SER A 176 21.87 10.99 -9.07
C SER A 176 23.20 11.76 -9.13
N GLU A 177 24.15 11.42 -8.26
CA GLU A 177 25.52 11.95 -8.34
C GLU A 177 26.34 11.35 -9.50
N GLN A 178 25.81 10.32 -10.17
CA GLN A 178 26.45 9.73 -11.32
C GLN A 178 26.28 10.66 -12.53
N LYS A 179 27.27 11.51 -12.75
CA LYS A 179 27.39 12.28 -13.99
C LYS A 179 27.58 11.29 -15.14
N ASP A 180 26.53 11.14 -15.93
CA ASP A 180 26.61 10.39 -17.16
C ASP A 180 27.58 11.11 -18.09
N ARG A 181 28.75 10.49 -18.37
CA ARG A 181 29.84 11.09 -19.19
C ARG A 181 29.53 11.10 -20.70
N THR A 182 28.35 10.67 -21.09
CA THR A 182 27.91 10.75 -22.48
C THR A 182 27.68 12.22 -22.87
N PRO A 183 28.12 12.67 -24.04
CA PRO A 183 27.84 14.03 -24.48
C PRO A 183 26.34 14.24 -24.57
N LYS A 184 25.78 15.00 -23.62
CA LYS A 184 24.36 15.32 -23.61
C LYS A 184 24.05 16.36 -24.67
N LYS A 185 22.91 16.25 -25.35
CA LYS A 185 22.46 17.30 -26.28
C LYS A 185 22.20 18.56 -25.46
N PHE A 186 22.73 19.68 -25.95
CA PHE A 186 22.42 20.97 -25.34
C PHE A 186 20.93 21.27 -25.54
N VAL A 187 20.19 21.35 -24.44
CA VAL A 187 18.75 21.68 -24.43
C VAL A 187 18.62 23.11 -23.91
N LEU A 188 18.01 23.98 -24.72
CA LEU A 188 17.69 25.33 -24.31
C LEU A 188 16.31 25.38 -23.69
N TYR A 189 16.23 25.74 -22.41
CA TYR A 189 14.97 25.90 -21.68
C TYR A 189 14.55 27.40 -21.76
N GLU A 190 13.43 27.69 -22.42
CA GLU A 190 12.94 29.06 -22.62
C GLU A 190 12.71 29.80 -21.29
N SER A 191 12.18 29.12 -20.27
CA SER A 191 11.93 29.68 -18.93
C SER A 191 13.14 29.59 -18.00
N GLY A 192 14.27 29.07 -18.48
CA GLY A 192 15.44 28.77 -17.68
C GLY A 192 15.37 27.40 -16.98
N PRO A 193 16.52 26.75 -16.72
CA PRO A 193 16.58 25.38 -16.20
C PRO A 193 15.94 25.24 -14.79
N LEU A 194 16.12 26.23 -13.92
CA LEU A 194 15.56 26.19 -12.57
C LEU A 194 14.03 26.23 -12.58
N ALA A 195 13.43 27.11 -13.39
CA ALA A 195 11.97 27.23 -13.49
C ALA A 195 11.33 25.93 -14.04
N VAL A 196 11.99 25.30 -15.01
CA VAL A 196 11.55 24.00 -15.55
C VAL A 196 11.69 22.90 -14.52
N PHE A 197 12.79 22.84 -13.79
CA PHE A 197 12.99 21.88 -12.71
C PHE A 197 11.91 22.02 -11.63
N ASP A 198 11.69 23.22 -11.13
CA ASP A 198 10.70 23.48 -10.08
C ASP A 198 9.26 23.17 -10.54
N ALA A 199 8.97 23.30 -11.84
CA ALA A 199 7.69 22.90 -12.42
C ALA A 199 7.54 21.37 -12.55
N ILE A 200 8.63 20.65 -12.80
CA ILE A 200 8.63 19.18 -12.95
C ILE A 200 8.49 18.47 -11.60
N VAL A 201 9.09 19.01 -10.52
CA VAL A 201 9.11 18.34 -9.21
C VAL A 201 7.72 17.92 -8.71
N PRO A 202 6.67 18.78 -8.69
CA PRO A 202 5.33 18.36 -8.26
C PRO A 202 4.74 17.26 -9.15
N GLU A 203 4.99 17.30 -10.45
CA GLU A 203 4.49 16.30 -11.40
C GLU A 203 5.21 14.95 -11.19
N TYR A 204 6.52 14.96 -10.97
CA TYR A 204 7.30 13.79 -10.61
C TYR A 204 6.82 13.15 -9.29
N LEU A 205 6.64 13.97 -8.25
CA LEU A 205 6.15 13.47 -6.95
C LEU A 205 4.72 12.91 -7.04
N GLY A 206 3.84 13.55 -7.80
CA GLY A 206 2.48 13.06 -8.06
C GLY A 206 2.50 11.68 -8.69
N GLY A 207 3.42 11.49 -9.60
CA GLY A 207 3.67 10.22 -10.24
C GLY A 207 4.17 9.14 -9.32
N ILE A 208 5.16 9.42 -8.48
CA ILE A 208 5.65 8.46 -7.47
C ILE A 208 4.53 8.09 -6.51
N LEU A 209 3.74 9.06 -6.03
CA LEU A 209 2.61 8.79 -5.16
C LEU A 209 1.59 7.85 -5.81
N TYR A 210 1.28 8.07 -7.08
CA TYR A 210 0.37 7.21 -7.82
C TYR A 210 0.94 5.80 -8.03
N GLY A 211 2.22 5.67 -8.38
CA GLY A 211 2.92 4.40 -8.52
C GLY A 211 2.90 3.62 -7.20
N ALA A 212 3.25 4.26 -6.10
CA ALA A 212 3.22 3.66 -4.76
C ALA A 212 1.81 3.26 -4.33
N LEU A 213 0.79 4.05 -4.69
CA LEU A 213 -0.61 3.70 -4.45
C LEU A 213 -0.99 2.43 -5.23
N CYS A 214 -0.64 2.33 -6.50
CA CYS A 214 -0.90 1.15 -7.31
C CYS A 214 -0.19 -0.10 -6.76
N GLU A 215 1.08 0.03 -6.36
CA GLU A 215 1.83 -1.06 -5.73
C GLU A 215 1.23 -1.47 -4.38
N SER A 216 0.80 -0.52 -3.56
CA SER A 216 0.14 -0.78 -2.29
C SER A 216 -1.19 -1.49 -2.48
N VAL A 217 -2.00 -1.07 -3.47
CA VAL A 217 -3.26 -1.76 -3.81
C VAL A 217 -2.99 -3.17 -4.33
N ALA A 218 -1.97 -3.36 -5.19
CA ALA A 218 -1.58 -4.69 -5.65
C ALA A 218 -1.14 -5.58 -4.47
N SER A 219 -0.34 -5.06 -3.56
CA SER A 219 0.12 -5.75 -2.34
C SER A 219 -1.05 -6.13 -1.42
N GLU A 220 -1.99 -5.21 -1.21
CA GLU A 220 -3.22 -5.45 -0.44
C GLU A 220 -4.04 -6.59 -1.04
N GLN A 221 -4.26 -6.57 -2.35
CA GLN A 221 -5.07 -7.60 -3.03
C GLN A 221 -4.34 -8.95 -3.07
N ALA A 222 -3.02 -8.98 -3.21
CA ALA A 222 -2.22 -10.21 -3.12
C ALA A 222 -2.30 -10.81 -1.71
N ALA A 223 -2.09 -10.01 -0.67
CA ALA A 223 -2.22 -10.46 0.72
C ALA A 223 -3.63 -10.95 1.05
N ARG A 224 -4.66 -10.25 0.56
CA ARG A 224 -6.07 -10.68 0.72
C ARG A 224 -6.34 -11.98 0.01
N ARG A 225 -5.88 -12.16 -1.23
CA ARG A 225 -6.01 -13.40 -1.98
C ARG A 225 -5.42 -14.58 -1.21
N MET A 226 -4.18 -14.43 -0.70
CA MET A 226 -3.52 -15.47 0.08
C MET A 226 -4.26 -15.78 1.40
N ALA A 227 -4.73 -14.75 2.10
CA ALA A 227 -5.49 -14.93 3.33
C ALA A 227 -6.83 -15.64 3.09
N MET A 228 -7.50 -15.35 1.98
CA MET A 228 -8.78 -15.99 1.62
C MET A 228 -8.59 -17.43 1.12
N ASP A 229 -7.53 -17.71 0.36
CA ASP A 229 -7.16 -19.08 -0.03
C ASP A 229 -6.88 -19.94 1.21
N SER A 230 -6.10 -19.45 2.15
CA SER A 230 -5.85 -20.14 3.42
C SER A 230 -7.12 -20.34 4.25
N ALA A 231 -7.99 -19.33 4.32
CA ALA A 231 -9.26 -19.44 5.05
C ALA A 231 -10.21 -20.45 4.38
N THR A 232 -10.21 -20.54 3.05
CA THR A 232 -11.00 -21.52 2.30
C THR A 232 -10.54 -22.94 2.60
N LYS A 233 -9.23 -23.20 2.57
CA LYS A 233 -8.66 -24.51 2.92
C LYS A 233 -8.97 -24.91 4.37
N ASN A 234 -8.79 -23.99 5.31
CA ASN A 234 -9.13 -24.26 6.71
C ASN A 234 -10.63 -24.58 6.89
N ALA A 235 -11.50 -23.93 6.12
CA ALA A 235 -12.93 -24.23 6.15
C ALA A 235 -13.25 -25.62 5.57
N GLU A 236 -12.54 -26.05 4.51
CA GLU A 236 -12.63 -27.40 3.93
C GLU A 236 -12.22 -28.45 4.96
N ASP A 237 -11.06 -28.31 5.58
CA ASP A 237 -10.57 -29.22 6.62
C ASP A 237 -11.56 -29.34 7.80
N MET A 238 -12.15 -28.21 8.22
CA MET A 238 -13.18 -28.22 9.28
C MET A 238 -14.47 -28.94 8.87
N ILE A 239 -14.90 -28.80 7.60
CA ILE A 239 -16.08 -29.49 7.08
C ILE A 239 -15.84 -31.00 7.10
N ASP A 240 -14.67 -31.46 6.66
CA ASP A 240 -14.31 -32.86 6.63
C ASP A 240 -14.26 -33.47 8.03
N ASP A 241 -13.62 -32.78 8.99
CA ASP A 241 -13.56 -33.21 10.40
C ASP A 241 -14.97 -33.28 11.04
N LEU A 242 -15.81 -32.26 10.82
CA LEU A 242 -17.18 -32.26 11.32
C LEU A 242 -18.03 -33.37 10.69
N SER A 243 -17.85 -33.64 9.39
CA SER A 243 -18.54 -34.70 8.68
C SER A 243 -18.17 -36.09 9.26
N LEU A 244 -16.88 -36.29 9.56
CA LEU A 244 -16.39 -37.52 10.17
C LEU A 244 -16.99 -37.70 11.58
N LYS A 245 -16.96 -36.65 12.41
CA LYS A 245 -17.56 -36.67 13.77
C LYS A 245 -19.05 -36.92 13.73
N TYR A 246 -19.77 -36.28 12.82
CA TYR A 246 -21.20 -36.47 12.62
C TYR A 246 -21.53 -37.93 12.26
N ASN A 247 -20.81 -38.49 11.27
CA ASN A 247 -21.03 -39.88 10.86
C ASN A 247 -20.77 -40.90 12.01
N ARG A 248 -19.70 -40.67 12.79
CA ARG A 248 -19.44 -41.52 14.01
C ARG A 248 -20.53 -41.38 15.03
N ALA A 249 -20.99 -40.19 15.34
CA ALA A 249 -22.08 -39.97 16.31
C ALA A 249 -23.38 -40.58 15.81
N ARG A 250 -23.71 -40.43 14.52
CA ARG A 250 -24.87 -41.05 13.88
C ARG A 250 -24.84 -42.58 13.97
N GLN A 251 -23.69 -43.19 13.65
CA GLN A 251 -23.52 -44.66 13.77
C GLN A 251 -23.68 -45.12 15.23
N GLY A 252 -23.09 -44.39 16.17
CA GLY A 252 -23.25 -44.68 17.61
C GLY A 252 -24.72 -44.62 18.08
N ALA A 253 -25.45 -43.56 17.66
CA ALA A 253 -26.89 -43.42 17.98
C ALA A 253 -27.74 -44.55 17.38
N ILE A 254 -27.50 -44.89 16.10
CA ILE A 254 -28.20 -46.00 15.43
C ILE A 254 -27.92 -47.33 16.16
N THR A 255 -26.65 -47.60 16.52
CA THR A 255 -26.26 -48.83 17.22
C THR A 255 -26.92 -48.91 18.57
N GLN A 256 -26.95 -47.80 19.31
CA GLN A 256 -27.64 -47.74 20.61
C GLN A 256 -29.14 -47.99 20.47
N GLU A 257 -29.81 -47.38 19.51
CA GLU A 257 -31.23 -47.56 19.24
C GLU A 257 -31.57 -49.02 18.88
N ILE A 258 -30.77 -49.66 18.03
CA ILE A 258 -30.89 -51.09 17.68
C ILE A 258 -30.71 -51.94 18.94
N THR A 259 -29.71 -51.66 19.78
CA THR A 259 -29.43 -52.41 21.00
C THR A 259 -30.59 -52.31 22.00
N GLU A 260 -31.17 -51.11 22.15
CA GLU A 260 -32.35 -50.91 23.03
C GLU A 260 -33.58 -51.65 22.52
N ILE A 261 -33.80 -51.68 21.18
CA ILE A 261 -34.93 -52.45 20.58
C ILE A 261 -34.75 -53.94 20.82
N VAL A 262 -33.54 -54.48 20.58
CA VAL A 262 -33.25 -55.92 20.79
C VAL A 262 -33.42 -56.32 22.27
N ALA A 263 -32.84 -55.52 23.18
CA ALA A 263 -32.98 -55.75 24.62
C ALA A 263 -34.46 -55.71 25.12
N GLY A 264 -35.23 -54.78 24.53
CA GLY A 264 -36.70 -54.72 24.85
C GLY A 264 -37.48 -55.93 24.30
N ALA A 265 -37.08 -56.44 23.12
CA ALA A 265 -37.74 -57.63 22.56
C ALA A 265 -37.39 -58.95 23.33
N GLU A 266 -36.17 -59.04 23.88
CA GLU A 266 -35.80 -60.20 24.73
C GLU A 266 -36.43 -60.20 26.13
N SER A 267 -36.91 -59.03 26.59
CA SER A 267 -37.55 -58.88 27.92
C SER A 267 -39.07 -58.99 27.86
N SER A 268 -39.69 -59.26 26.72
CA SER A 268 -41.13 -59.47 26.51
C SER A 268 -41.43 -60.91 26.28
#